data_61d2f98281ee64ee77f9636be83b32e5
#
_entry.id   61d2f98281ee64ee77f9636be83b32e5
#
_cell.length_a   1.000
_cell.length_b   1.000
_cell.length_c   1.000
_cell.angle_alpha   90.00
_cell.angle_beta   90.00
_cell.angle_gamma   90.00
#
_symmetry.space_group_name_H-M   'P 1'
#
loop_
_entity.id
_entity.type
_entity.pdbx_description
1 polymer ?
#
loop_
_entity_poly.entity_id
_entity_poly.type
_entity_poly.pdbx_seq_one_letter_code
_entity_poly.pdbx_strand_id
1 'polypeptide(L)'
;MFSDDIFLTDNALERIQKEYDFQFTYIKYQGDVPCENINTALNHCEGRIIKPMFSDDIFLSDYALERIQQEYNKLGCKWAFSGFSNWNGETHDKKIPVWADKTLEGRNLLSSPTVVSFLNECKEEFDVNLKLLLDVDFYHRMRMKNGMPNIIPNILVANRDHDDRISSQATSQYDCVVEHPEGNWMMNSKELHYIHQKYPEFMINPKYPDES
;
A
#
# COMPACT_ATOMS: atom_id res chain seq x y z
N MET A 1 -10.64 -5.45 -0.81
CA MET A 1 -9.93 -6.72 -1.02
C MET A 1 -9.72 -6.87 -2.52
N PHE A 2 -8.49 -6.97 -2.97
CA PHE A 2 -8.13 -7.08 -4.38
C PHE A 2 -7.52 -8.46 -4.57
N SER A 3 -8.25 -9.40 -5.14
CA SER A 3 -7.73 -10.73 -5.44
C SER A 3 -8.47 -11.35 -6.58
N ASP A 4 -7.72 -11.84 -7.55
CA ASP A 4 -8.24 -12.71 -8.59
C ASP A 4 -8.38 -14.16 -8.10
N ASP A 5 -7.74 -14.53 -6.97
CA ASP A 5 -7.57 -15.92 -6.54
C ASP A 5 -8.45 -16.38 -5.36
N ILE A 6 -9.07 -15.48 -4.62
CA ILE A 6 -9.87 -15.86 -3.43
C ILE A 6 -11.17 -16.57 -3.80
N PHE A 7 -11.67 -16.40 -5.01
CA PHE A 7 -12.96 -16.92 -5.45
C PHE A 7 -12.83 -18.02 -6.50
N LEU A 8 -11.97 -19.00 -6.23
CA LEU A 8 -11.77 -20.17 -7.09
C LEU A 8 -12.99 -21.10 -7.17
N THR A 9 -14.02 -20.88 -6.36
CA THR A 9 -15.26 -21.66 -6.44
C THR A 9 -16.42 -20.77 -6.88
N ASP A 10 -17.20 -21.23 -7.83
CA ASP A 10 -18.33 -20.52 -8.42
C ASP A 10 -19.36 -19.93 -7.43
N ASN A 11 -19.32 -20.35 -6.16
CA ASN A 11 -20.29 -19.99 -5.13
C ASN A 11 -19.67 -19.23 -3.94
N ALA A 12 -18.40 -18.85 -3.98
CA ALA A 12 -17.73 -18.24 -2.80
C ALA A 12 -18.35 -16.86 -2.47
N LEU A 13 -18.64 -16.03 -3.47
CA LEU A 13 -19.27 -14.73 -3.29
C LEU A 13 -20.69 -14.86 -2.73
N GLU A 14 -21.48 -15.80 -3.27
CA GLU A 14 -22.84 -16.06 -2.76
C GLU A 14 -22.84 -16.57 -1.32
N ARG A 15 -21.86 -17.40 -0.97
CA ARG A 15 -21.66 -17.89 0.41
C ARG A 15 -21.31 -16.75 1.36
N ILE A 16 -20.35 -15.90 1.00
CA ILE A 16 -19.97 -14.73 1.80
C ILE A 16 -21.17 -13.82 2.02
N GLN A 17 -21.96 -13.56 0.96
CA GLN A 17 -23.14 -12.72 1.05
C GLN A 17 -24.23 -13.30 1.95
N LYS A 18 -24.34 -14.63 2.05
CA LYS A 18 -25.29 -15.32 2.93
C LYS A 18 -24.81 -15.42 4.38
N GLU A 19 -23.52 -15.59 4.58
CA GLU A 19 -22.91 -15.80 5.89
C GLU A 19 -22.66 -14.50 6.66
N TYR A 20 -22.46 -13.39 5.92
CA TYR A 20 -22.08 -12.11 6.51
C TYR A 20 -23.03 -11.01 6.03
N ASP A 21 -23.67 -10.32 6.98
CA ASP A 21 -24.57 -9.19 6.72
C ASP A 21 -23.76 -7.90 6.43
N PHE A 22 -23.02 -7.89 5.30
CA PHE A 22 -22.35 -6.68 4.83
C PHE A 22 -22.50 -6.51 3.31
N GLN A 23 -22.54 -5.26 2.89
CA GLN A 23 -22.58 -4.93 1.47
C GLN A 23 -21.19 -4.97 0.86
N PHE A 24 -21.06 -5.61 -0.28
CA PHE A 24 -19.84 -5.57 -1.09
C PHE A 24 -20.17 -5.43 -2.58
N THR A 25 -19.25 -4.84 -3.31
CA THR A 25 -19.28 -4.76 -4.76
C THR A 25 -18.14 -5.59 -5.31
N TYR A 26 -18.46 -6.57 -6.15
CA TYR A 26 -17.48 -7.35 -6.88
C TYR A 26 -17.27 -6.77 -8.27
N ILE A 27 -16.02 -6.50 -8.63
CA ILE A 27 -15.63 -5.98 -9.93
C ILE A 27 -14.57 -6.93 -10.48
N LYS A 28 -14.90 -7.60 -11.59
CA LYS A 28 -13.93 -8.45 -12.28
C LYS A 28 -13.10 -7.58 -13.21
N TYR A 29 -11.82 -7.39 -12.86
CA TYR A 29 -10.82 -6.80 -13.74
C TYR A 29 -10.28 -7.89 -14.69
N GLN A 30 -10.12 -7.57 -15.99
CA GLN A 30 -9.68 -8.54 -17.00
C GLN A 30 -8.26 -8.28 -17.53
N GLY A 31 -7.58 -7.29 -16.98
CA GLY A 31 -6.20 -6.96 -17.35
C GLY A 31 -5.18 -7.69 -16.46
N ASP A 32 -3.92 -7.45 -16.76
CA ASP A 32 -2.75 -8.02 -16.06
C ASP A 32 -1.89 -6.96 -15.35
N VAL A 33 -2.36 -5.71 -15.34
CA VAL A 33 -1.65 -4.59 -14.70
C VAL A 33 -2.18 -4.36 -13.29
N PRO A 34 -1.39 -4.63 -12.23
CA PRO A 34 -1.87 -4.52 -10.84
C PRO A 34 -2.40 -3.13 -10.48
N CYS A 35 -1.75 -2.07 -10.95
CA CYS A 35 -2.17 -0.70 -10.68
C CYS A 35 -3.52 -0.35 -11.31
N GLU A 36 -3.82 -0.85 -12.51
CA GLU A 36 -5.14 -0.64 -13.13
C GLU A 36 -6.25 -1.34 -12.34
N ASN A 37 -5.98 -2.55 -11.82
CA ASN A 37 -6.92 -3.26 -10.95
C ASN A 37 -7.18 -2.47 -9.66
N ILE A 38 -6.13 -1.98 -9.01
CA ILE A 38 -6.26 -1.14 -7.80
C ILE A 38 -7.03 0.14 -8.12
N ASN A 39 -6.69 0.84 -9.20
CA ASN A 39 -7.35 2.08 -9.61
C ASN A 39 -8.82 1.86 -9.94
N THR A 40 -9.14 0.75 -10.61
CA THR A 40 -10.55 0.36 -10.86
C THR A 40 -11.32 0.25 -9.56
N ALA A 41 -10.79 -0.45 -8.57
CA ALA A 41 -11.45 -0.56 -7.27
C ALA A 41 -11.51 0.78 -6.52
N LEU A 42 -10.46 1.59 -6.54
CA LEU A 42 -10.45 2.92 -5.94
C LEU A 42 -11.54 3.82 -6.53
N ASN A 43 -11.80 3.73 -7.83
CA ASN A 43 -12.81 4.53 -8.50
C ASN A 43 -14.25 4.15 -8.14
N HIS A 44 -14.45 2.96 -7.56
CA HIS A 44 -15.75 2.52 -7.03
C HIS A 44 -15.90 2.72 -5.52
N CYS A 45 -14.87 3.25 -4.84
CA CYS A 45 -14.96 3.53 -3.42
C CYS A 45 -15.78 4.80 -3.15
N GLU A 46 -16.85 4.65 -2.35
CA GLU A 46 -17.75 5.74 -1.94
C GLU A 46 -17.59 6.14 -0.47
N GLY A 47 -16.96 5.29 0.33
CA GLY A 47 -16.73 5.53 1.75
C GLY A 47 -15.85 6.75 2.02
N ARG A 48 -16.05 7.40 3.17
CA ARG A 48 -15.24 8.57 3.59
C ARG A 48 -13.75 8.25 3.75
N ILE A 49 -13.45 7.07 4.28
CA ILE A 49 -12.07 6.57 4.46
C ILE A 49 -11.89 5.37 3.55
N ILE A 50 -10.86 5.40 2.74
CA ILE A 50 -10.43 4.28 1.91
C ILE A 50 -9.31 3.54 2.63
N LYS A 51 -9.44 2.22 2.72
CA LYS A 51 -8.44 1.31 3.27
C LYS A 51 -8.14 0.23 2.25
N PRO A 52 -7.07 0.37 1.45
CA PRO A 52 -6.60 -0.70 0.58
C PRO A 52 -6.25 -1.95 1.41
N MET A 53 -6.55 -3.12 0.86
CA MET A 53 -6.20 -4.39 1.45
C MET A 53 -5.86 -5.36 0.32
N PHE A 54 -4.64 -5.85 0.28
CA PHE A 54 -4.26 -6.87 -0.69
C PHE A 54 -4.79 -8.24 -0.26
N SER A 55 -4.94 -9.11 -1.22
CA SER A 55 -5.61 -10.41 -1.02
C SER A 55 -4.89 -11.35 -0.08
N ASP A 56 -3.59 -11.23 -0.02
CA ASP A 56 -2.69 -12.02 0.80
C ASP A 56 -2.48 -11.45 2.21
N ASP A 57 -2.94 -10.23 2.47
CA ASP A 57 -2.80 -9.56 3.75
C ASP A 57 -4.04 -9.74 4.63
N ILE A 58 -3.87 -9.60 5.93
CA ILE A 58 -4.95 -9.79 6.91
C ILE A 58 -5.05 -8.64 7.92
N PHE A 59 -6.26 -8.39 8.41
CA PHE A 59 -6.45 -7.63 9.64
C PHE A 59 -6.08 -8.50 10.86
N LEU A 60 -5.37 -7.90 11.81
CA LEU A 60 -4.95 -8.58 13.05
C LEU A 60 -5.98 -8.46 14.18
N SER A 61 -7.07 -7.76 13.95
CA SER A 61 -8.14 -7.56 14.93
C SER A 61 -9.46 -7.27 14.22
N ASP A 62 -10.55 -7.79 14.77
CA ASP A 62 -11.92 -7.50 14.32
C ASP A 62 -12.25 -6.00 14.45
N TYR A 63 -11.53 -5.27 15.28
CA TYR A 63 -11.70 -3.83 15.51
C TYR A 63 -10.73 -2.95 14.69
N ALA A 64 -9.99 -3.51 13.76
CA ALA A 64 -8.96 -2.76 13.03
C ALA A 64 -9.53 -1.56 12.26
N LEU A 65 -10.64 -1.75 11.54
CA LEU A 65 -11.31 -0.68 10.79
C LEU A 65 -11.92 0.38 11.72
N GLU A 66 -12.57 -0.05 12.80
CA GLU A 66 -13.10 0.85 13.82
C GLU A 66 -11.98 1.71 14.43
N ARG A 67 -10.84 1.11 14.74
CA ARG A 67 -9.68 1.83 15.27
C ARG A 67 -9.14 2.87 14.29
N ILE A 68 -9.04 2.54 13.02
CA ILE A 68 -8.67 3.50 11.97
C ILE A 68 -9.66 4.67 11.97
N GLN A 69 -10.96 4.40 11.94
CA GLN A 69 -11.99 5.43 11.94
C GLN A 69 -11.91 6.35 13.17
N GLN A 70 -11.69 5.78 14.36
CA GLN A 70 -11.54 6.54 15.60
C GLN A 70 -10.34 7.50 15.53
N GLU A 71 -9.20 7.03 15.00
CA GLU A 71 -8.00 7.87 14.87
C GLU A 71 -8.21 9.00 13.84
N TYR A 72 -8.89 8.75 12.72
CA TYR A 72 -9.27 9.81 11.79
C TYR A 72 -10.16 10.88 12.42
N ASN A 73 -11.14 10.47 13.22
CA ASN A 73 -12.02 11.40 13.92
C ASN A 73 -11.28 12.23 14.97
N LYS A 74 -10.31 11.62 15.64
CA LYS A 74 -9.50 12.26 16.67
C LYS A 74 -8.44 13.21 16.12
N LEU A 75 -7.74 12.79 15.06
CA LEU A 75 -6.58 13.50 14.53
C LEU A 75 -6.96 14.50 13.43
N GLY A 76 -8.14 14.35 12.81
CA GLY A 76 -8.53 15.15 11.64
C GLY A 76 -7.57 15.00 10.46
N CYS A 77 -6.91 13.83 10.34
CA CYS A 77 -5.89 13.62 9.33
C CYS A 77 -6.48 13.33 7.95
N LYS A 78 -5.71 13.63 6.91
CA LYS A 78 -6.06 13.34 5.52
C LYS A 78 -5.68 11.93 5.12
N TRP A 79 -4.54 11.46 5.60
CA TRP A 79 -4.03 10.11 5.37
C TRP A 79 -3.13 9.66 6.51
N ALA A 80 -3.04 8.36 6.69
CA ALA A 80 -2.31 7.76 7.80
C ALA A 80 -1.78 6.37 7.45
N PHE A 81 -0.72 5.96 8.14
CA PHE A 81 -0.21 4.58 8.14
C PHE A 81 -0.49 3.94 9.50
N SER A 82 -1.02 2.73 9.49
CA SER A 82 -1.10 1.92 10.71
C SER A 82 0.19 1.15 10.94
N GLY A 83 0.45 0.78 12.19
CA GLY A 83 1.43 -0.25 12.47
C GLY A 83 1.07 -1.56 11.77
N PHE A 84 2.06 -2.36 11.46
CA PHE A 84 1.92 -3.62 10.74
C PHE A 84 2.84 -4.71 11.29
N SER A 85 2.62 -5.93 10.87
CA SER A 85 3.59 -7.01 11.04
C SER A 85 3.88 -7.70 9.72
N ASN A 86 5.10 -8.23 9.55
CA ASN A 86 5.35 -9.23 8.55
C ASN A 86 5.11 -10.60 9.18
N TRP A 87 4.33 -11.44 8.51
CA TRP A 87 3.93 -12.74 9.03
C TRP A 87 4.25 -13.84 8.02
N ASN A 88 5.12 -14.75 8.42
CA ASN A 88 5.57 -15.90 7.61
C ASN A 88 4.82 -17.21 7.92
N GLY A 89 3.69 -17.14 8.63
CA GLY A 89 2.92 -18.28 9.09
C GLY A 89 3.23 -18.71 10.53
N GLU A 90 4.37 -18.33 11.09
CA GLU A 90 4.81 -18.72 12.44
C GLU A 90 5.07 -17.53 13.35
N THR A 91 5.75 -16.51 12.83
CA THR A 91 6.19 -15.36 13.63
C THR A 91 5.66 -14.04 13.07
N HIS A 92 5.51 -13.06 13.97
CA HIS A 92 5.14 -11.70 13.64
C HIS A 92 6.29 -10.73 13.93
N ASP A 93 6.86 -10.16 12.88
CA ASP A 93 7.81 -9.03 13.00
C ASP A 93 7.02 -7.71 12.95
N LYS A 94 6.73 -7.16 14.14
CA LYS A 94 5.90 -5.97 14.32
C LYS A 94 6.69 -4.69 14.10
N LYS A 95 6.14 -3.79 13.28
CA LYS A 95 6.77 -2.52 12.91
C LYS A 95 5.79 -1.36 12.98
N ILE A 96 6.34 -0.19 13.31
CA ILE A 96 5.64 1.08 13.15
C ILE A 96 6.25 1.78 11.93
N PRO A 97 5.45 2.20 10.94
CA PRO A 97 5.94 2.92 9.76
C PRO A 97 6.68 4.19 10.15
N VAL A 98 7.75 4.48 9.42
CA VAL A 98 8.53 5.71 9.59
C VAL A 98 8.67 6.36 8.22
N TRP A 99 8.33 7.65 8.12
CA TRP A 99 8.61 8.40 6.92
C TRP A 99 10.11 8.54 6.72
N ALA A 100 10.59 8.27 5.51
CA ALA A 100 11.98 8.47 5.13
C ALA A 100 12.07 9.45 3.97
N ASP A 101 12.94 10.46 4.09
CA ASP A 101 13.16 11.46 3.04
C ASP A 101 13.67 10.85 1.74
N LYS A 102 14.31 9.68 1.85
CA LYS A 102 14.82 8.89 0.73
C LYS A 102 13.80 7.89 0.14
N THR A 103 12.52 8.11 0.35
CA THR A 103 11.47 7.21 -0.17
C THR A 103 11.56 7.09 -1.70
N LEU A 104 11.77 8.19 -2.43
CA LEU A 104 11.95 8.17 -3.89
C LEU A 104 13.27 7.53 -4.36
N GLU A 105 14.21 7.30 -3.48
CA GLU A 105 15.41 6.52 -3.77
C GLU A 105 15.18 4.99 -3.63
N GLY A 106 13.90 4.58 -3.46
CA GLY A 106 13.51 3.18 -3.28
C GLY A 106 13.52 2.69 -1.82
N ARG A 107 13.79 3.57 -0.84
CA ARG A 107 13.78 3.24 0.59
C ARG A 107 12.36 3.33 1.15
N ASN A 108 11.58 2.27 1.00
CA ASN A 108 10.26 2.19 1.58
C ASN A 108 10.29 1.64 3.02
N LEU A 109 10.19 2.52 4.02
CA LEU A 109 10.01 2.17 5.44
C LEU A 109 8.55 2.22 5.88
N LEU A 110 7.63 2.46 4.95
CA LEU A 110 6.20 2.58 5.19
C LEU A 110 5.45 1.28 4.93
N SER A 111 6.08 0.33 4.23
CA SER A 111 5.52 -0.96 3.82
C SER A 111 4.52 -0.87 2.65
N SER A 112 3.78 -1.95 2.40
CA SER A 112 2.84 -2.10 1.29
C SER A 112 1.62 -1.17 1.42
N PRO A 113 0.84 -0.94 0.35
CA PRO A 113 -0.39 -0.16 0.42
C PRO A 113 -1.44 -0.69 1.41
N THR A 114 -1.32 -1.93 1.87
CA THR A 114 -2.19 -2.46 2.92
C THR A 114 -2.06 -1.71 4.25
N VAL A 115 -0.96 -1.02 4.53
CA VAL A 115 -0.79 -0.27 5.79
C VAL A 115 -1.36 1.14 5.72
N VAL A 116 -1.59 1.70 4.52
CA VAL A 116 -2.11 3.06 4.35
C VAL A 116 -3.63 3.10 4.45
N SER A 117 -4.15 4.23 4.87
CA SER A 117 -5.54 4.64 4.75
C SER A 117 -5.60 6.13 4.41
N PHE A 118 -6.65 6.58 3.74
CA PHE A 118 -6.78 7.99 3.33
C PHE A 118 -8.23 8.39 3.15
N LEU A 119 -8.51 9.69 3.30
CA LEU A 119 -9.82 10.24 2.98
C LEU A 119 -10.08 10.10 1.47
N ASN A 120 -11.31 9.79 1.09
CA ASN A 120 -11.69 9.64 -0.32
C ASN A 120 -11.43 10.92 -1.13
N GLU A 121 -11.62 12.09 -0.54
CA GLU A 121 -11.30 13.38 -1.16
C GLU A 121 -9.80 13.59 -1.42
N CYS A 122 -8.94 12.82 -0.77
CA CYS A 122 -7.48 12.83 -0.93
C CYS A 122 -6.98 11.74 -1.88
N LYS A 123 -7.90 10.96 -2.45
CA LYS A 123 -7.59 9.82 -3.32
C LYS A 123 -6.68 10.22 -4.48
N GLU A 124 -5.67 9.41 -4.72
CA GLU A 124 -4.78 9.42 -5.88
C GLU A 124 -4.83 8.05 -6.56
N GLU A 125 -4.59 8.00 -7.86
CA GLU A 125 -4.44 6.75 -8.59
C GLU A 125 -3.01 6.23 -8.50
N PHE A 126 -2.80 4.92 -8.55
CA PHE A 126 -1.48 4.33 -8.70
C PHE A 126 -0.98 4.48 -10.13
N ASP A 127 0.31 4.73 -10.31
CA ASP A 127 0.91 4.86 -11.64
C ASP A 127 1.01 3.49 -12.32
N VAL A 128 0.32 3.33 -13.44
CA VAL A 128 0.23 2.07 -14.19
C VAL A 128 1.56 1.62 -14.82
N ASN A 129 2.55 2.50 -14.88
CA ASN A 129 3.89 2.18 -15.38
C ASN A 129 4.79 1.56 -14.30
N LEU A 130 4.31 1.47 -13.05
CA LEU A 130 5.04 0.92 -11.92
C LEU A 130 4.42 -0.39 -11.46
N LYS A 131 5.28 -1.32 -11.06
CA LYS A 131 4.88 -2.62 -10.54
C LYS A 131 5.47 -2.88 -9.16
N LEU A 132 6.72 -2.52 -8.93
CA LEU A 132 7.43 -2.70 -7.66
C LEU A 132 7.44 -1.43 -6.82
N LEU A 133 7.70 -0.28 -7.43
CA LEU A 133 7.80 1.01 -6.76
C LEU A 133 6.49 1.82 -6.82
N LEU A 134 5.38 1.13 -7.06
CA LEU A 134 4.04 1.75 -7.13
C LEU A 134 3.64 2.44 -5.82
N ASP A 135 4.03 1.87 -4.69
CA ASP A 135 3.80 2.40 -3.35
C ASP A 135 4.65 3.64 -3.08
N VAL A 136 5.93 3.61 -3.46
CA VAL A 136 6.87 4.74 -3.32
C VAL A 136 6.37 5.98 -4.05
N ASP A 137 5.98 5.82 -5.33
CA ASP A 137 5.38 6.90 -6.13
C ASP A 137 4.07 7.41 -5.53
N PHE A 138 3.19 6.49 -5.15
CA PHE A 138 1.91 6.84 -4.55
C PHE A 138 2.09 7.64 -3.25
N TYR A 139 2.96 7.19 -2.35
CA TYR A 139 3.22 7.87 -1.08
C TYR A 139 3.85 9.24 -1.29
N HIS A 140 4.76 9.38 -2.26
CA HIS A 140 5.34 10.66 -2.62
C HIS A 140 4.27 11.65 -3.09
N ARG A 141 3.39 11.26 -4.02
CA ARG A 141 2.30 12.13 -4.50
C ARG A 141 1.31 12.49 -3.41
N MET A 142 0.95 11.52 -2.56
CA MET A 142 0.12 11.77 -1.39
C MET A 142 0.77 12.81 -0.46
N ARG A 143 2.07 12.71 -0.23
CA ARG A 143 2.83 13.64 0.60
C ARG A 143 2.87 15.05 -0.01
N MET A 144 3.14 15.15 -1.32
CA MET A 144 3.15 16.42 -2.04
C MET A 144 1.81 17.16 -1.98
N LYS A 145 0.70 16.41 -2.10
CA LYS A 145 -0.64 16.97 -2.16
C LYS A 145 -1.27 17.21 -0.79
N ASN A 146 -1.05 16.30 0.14
CA ASN A 146 -1.81 16.24 1.39
C ASN A 146 -0.99 16.55 2.64
N GLY A 147 0.32 16.77 2.52
CA GLY A 147 1.23 16.97 3.65
C GLY A 147 1.65 15.65 4.32
N MET A 148 2.27 15.74 5.49
CA MET A 148 2.79 14.58 6.25
C MET A 148 1.69 13.60 6.62
N PRO A 149 1.92 12.27 6.48
CA PRO A 149 0.98 11.28 6.99
C PRO A 149 0.95 11.26 8.51
N ASN A 150 -0.18 10.91 9.07
CA ASN A 150 -0.26 10.55 10.47
C ASN A 150 0.16 9.07 10.66
N ILE A 151 0.69 8.76 11.83
CA ILE A 151 1.01 7.38 12.20
C ILE A 151 0.03 6.91 13.28
N ILE A 152 -0.66 5.82 12.99
CA ILE A 152 -1.50 5.10 13.94
C ILE A 152 -0.62 4.00 14.56
N PRO A 153 -0.21 4.12 15.83
CA PRO A 153 0.81 3.23 16.40
C PRO A 153 0.30 1.82 16.70
N ASN A 154 -0.96 1.54 16.43
CA ASN A 154 -1.55 0.23 16.62
C ASN A 154 -1.14 -0.70 15.46
N ILE A 155 -0.72 -1.92 15.79
CA ILE A 155 -0.46 -2.98 14.80
C ILE A 155 -1.80 -3.54 14.35
N LEU A 156 -2.28 -3.15 13.17
CA LEU A 156 -3.64 -3.45 12.71
C LEU A 156 -3.69 -4.46 11.58
N VAL A 157 -2.61 -4.59 10.82
CA VAL A 157 -2.54 -5.46 9.65
C VAL A 157 -1.29 -6.33 9.68
N ALA A 158 -1.34 -7.49 9.05
CA ALA A 158 -0.17 -8.29 8.75
C ALA A 158 -0.02 -8.45 7.24
N ASN A 159 1.18 -8.15 6.76
CA ASN A 159 1.63 -8.50 5.42
C ASN A 159 2.10 -9.96 5.47
N ARG A 160 1.48 -10.83 4.69
CA ARG A 160 1.91 -12.21 4.60
C ARG A 160 3.20 -12.32 3.79
N ASP A 161 4.16 -13.03 4.35
CA ASP A 161 5.43 -13.32 3.67
C ASP A 161 5.38 -14.72 3.06
N HIS A 162 5.44 -14.80 1.72
CA HIS A 162 5.38 -16.03 0.95
C HIS A 162 6.10 -15.87 -0.39
N ASP A 163 6.45 -16.98 -1.02
CA ASP A 163 7.29 -16.99 -2.22
C ASP A 163 6.63 -16.36 -3.46
N ASP A 164 5.29 -16.36 -3.51
CA ASP A 164 4.53 -15.83 -4.65
C ASP A 164 4.35 -14.30 -4.62
N ARG A 165 4.90 -13.60 -3.63
CA ARG A 165 4.87 -12.14 -3.60
C ARG A 165 5.60 -11.55 -4.79
N ILE A 166 5.06 -10.47 -5.35
CA ILE A 166 5.71 -9.72 -6.45
C ILE A 166 7.14 -9.32 -6.06
N SER A 167 7.35 -8.90 -4.81
CA SER A 167 8.68 -8.54 -4.29
C SER A 167 9.64 -9.74 -4.20
N SER A 168 9.15 -10.94 -3.86
CA SER A 168 9.97 -12.16 -3.82
C SER A 168 10.33 -12.64 -5.21
N GLN A 169 9.40 -12.57 -6.16
CA GLN A 169 9.65 -12.90 -7.57
C GLN A 169 10.57 -11.88 -8.26
N ALA A 170 10.48 -10.62 -7.87
CA ALA A 170 11.28 -9.55 -8.44
C ALA A 170 12.78 -9.70 -8.16
N THR A 171 13.15 -10.22 -7.01
CA THR A 171 14.57 -10.49 -6.68
C THR A 171 15.21 -11.53 -7.59
N SER A 172 14.40 -12.42 -8.22
CA SER A 172 14.88 -13.43 -9.15
C SER A 172 14.81 -13.02 -10.64
N GLN A 173 13.96 -12.05 -10.98
CA GLN A 173 13.72 -11.64 -12.37
C GLN A 173 14.30 -10.27 -12.74
N TYR A 174 14.63 -9.44 -11.75
CA TYR A 174 15.13 -8.09 -11.97
C TYR A 174 16.51 -7.95 -11.34
N ASP A 175 17.51 -7.64 -12.14
CA ASP A 175 18.95 -7.55 -11.80
C ASP A 175 19.32 -6.44 -10.79
N CYS A 176 18.55 -6.22 -9.75
CA CYS A 176 18.75 -5.04 -8.93
C CYS A 176 18.45 -5.23 -7.45
N VAL A 177 19.21 -6.10 -6.79
CA VAL A 177 19.44 -5.94 -5.36
C VAL A 177 20.77 -5.20 -5.20
N VAL A 178 20.73 -3.95 -4.80
CA VAL A 178 21.94 -3.24 -4.39
C VAL A 178 22.14 -3.48 -2.91
N GLU A 179 23.25 -4.12 -2.54
CA GLU A 179 23.70 -4.15 -1.16
C GLU A 179 24.10 -2.72 -0.75
N HIS A 180 23.31 -2.12 0.11
CA HIS A 180 23.66 -0.84 0.71
C HIS A 180 24.15 -1.07 2.14
N PRO A 181 25.11 -0.26 2.66
CA PRO A 181 25.60 -0.39 4.04
C PRO A 181 24.52 -0.33 5.12
N GLU A 182 23.36 0.23 4.82
CA GLU A 182 22.19 0.37 5.71
C GLU A 182 21.11 -0.70 5.51
N GLY A 183 21.37 -1.74 4.70
CA GLY A 183 20.43 -2.84 4.42
C GLY A 183 20.18 -3.07 2.93
N ASN A 184 19.63 -4.22 2.61
CA ASN A 184 19.29 -4.59 1.23
C ASN A 184 18.07 -3.79 0.76
N TRP A 185 18.25 -3.01 -0.29
CA TRP A 185 17.17 -2.27 -0.93
C TRP A 185 16.82 -2.93 -2.26
N MET A 186 15.55 -3.18 -2.49
CA MET A 186 15.09 -3.60 -3.81
C MET A 186 15.06 -2.37 -4.72
N MET A 187 16.05 -2.27 -5.58
CA MET A 187 16.09 -1.24 -6.62
C MET A 187 15.81 -1.90 -7.98
N ASN A 188 14.60 -1.78 -8.47
CA ASN A 188 14.36 -1.97 -9.89
C ASN A 188 14.94 -0.77 -10.63
N SER A 189 16.08 -0.96 -11.28
CA SER A 189 16.80 0.12 -11.95
C SER A 189 15.95 0.86 -13.01
N LYS A 190 15.01 0.17 -13.68
CA LYS A 190 14.14 0.75 -14.69
C LYS A 190 13.05 1.61 -14.07
N GLU A 191 12.37 1.11 -13.04
CA GLU A 191 11.33 1.86 -12.34
C GLU A 191 11.92 3.02 -11.55
N LEU A 192 13.08 2.83 -10.92
CA LEU A 192 13.78 3.92 -10.25
C LEU A 192 14.20 5.01 -11.23
N HIS A 193 14.73 4.64 -12.39
CA HIS A 193 15.05 5.59 -13.45
C HIS A 193 13.81 6.36 -13.93
N TYR A 194 12.69 5.67 -14.09
CA TYR A 194 11.40 6.29 -14.42
C TYR A 194 10.97 7.30 -13.34
N ILE A 195 11.05 6.94 -12.06
CA ILE A 195 10.74 7.83 -10.94
C ILE A 195 11.65 9.07 -10.96
N HIS A 196 12.94 8.89 -11.18
CA HIS A 196 13.91 10.01 -11.25
C HIS A 196 13.60 10.95 -12.43
N GLN A 197 13.17 10.41 -13.57
CA GLN A 197 12.71 11.24 -14.70
C GLN A 197 11.40 11.97 -14.41
N LYS A 198 10.49 11.34 -13.67
CA LYS A 198 9.20 11.90 -13.29
C LYS A 198 9.33 13.05 -12.28
N TYR A 199 10.34 12.99 -11.40
CA TYR A 199 10.56 13.95 -10.31
C TYR A 199 11.98 14.54 -10.30
N PRO A 200 12.48 15.13 -11.40
CA PRO A 200 13.87 15.57 -11.49
C PRO A 200 14.20 16.70 -10.49
N GLU A 201 13.28 17.62 -10.25
CA GLU A 201 13.49 18.73 -9.33
C GLU A 201 13.58 18.23 -7.87
N PHE A 202 12.76 17.27 -7.49
CA PHE A 202 12.79 16.66 -6.16
C PHE A 202 14.11 15.92 -5.91
N MET A 203 14.66 15.25 -6.90
CA MET A 203 15.94 14.53 -6.80
C MET A 203 17.12 15.48 -6.57
N ILE A 204 17.01 16.74 -7.01
CA ILE A 204 18.06 17.76 -6.83
C ILE A 204 17.88 18.48 -5.48
N ASN A 205 16.63 18.75 -5.09
CA ASN A 205 16.31 19.47 -3.86
C ASN A 205 15.07 18.85 -3.19
N PRO A 206 15.25 17.79 -2.41
CA PRO A 206 14.16 17.02 -1.83
C PRO A 206 13.48 17.80 -0.69
N LYS A 207 12.60 18.70 -1.04
CA LYS A 207 11.76 19.44 -0.09
C LYS A 207 10.29 19.19 -0.36
N TYR A 208 9.56 18.93 0.69
CA TYR A 208 8.11 18.90 0.66
C TYR A 208 7.52 20.29 0.96
N PRO A 209 6.29 20.58 0.47
CA PRO A 209 5.70 21.94 0.60
C PRO A 209 5.55 22.45 2.03
N ASP A 210 5.47 21.57 3.01
CA ASP A 210 5.34 21.91 4.43
C ASP A 210 6.68 22.04 5.18
N GLU A 211 7.81 21.88 4.49
CA GLU A 211 9.17 22.05 5.02
C GLU A 211 9.83 23.37 4.58
N SER A 212 9.07 24.22 3.92
CA SER A 212 9.52 25.53 3.37
C SER A 212 9.54 26.65 4.40
#